data_b853deaa209af6bb6fa1aa7e3c44343b
#
_entry.id   b853deaa209af6bb6fa1aa7e3c44343b
#
_cell.length_a   1.000
_cell.length_b   1.000
_cell.length_c   1.000
_cell.angle_alpha   90.00
_cell.angle_beta   90.00
_cell.angle_gamma   90.00
#
_symmetry.space_group_name_H-M   'P 1'
#
loop_
_entity.id
_entity.type
_entity.pdbx_description
1 polymer ?
#
loop_
_entity_poly.entity_id
_entity_poly.type
_entity_poly.pdbx_seq_one_letter_code
_entity_poly.pdbx_strand_id
1 'polypeptide(L)'
;FARDDRPWVGDLPPAVAYVYSEDRTYDRPKPQLADFAGVLQVDGWGGFKRLTGGKDAGALTLAFCWSHARRGFHEIYQATQSPIAGEVIGRIAALYQIEDAIRGRPPDERVAVRQRDSRPKVEALKAYLEPSSAGSPASRRSLRRSAMP
;
A
#
# COMPACT_ATOMS: atom_id res chain seq x y z
N PHE A 1 9.11 -1.11 -14.01
CA PHE A 1 9.35 0.11 -13.23
C PHE A 1 8.85 1.32 -13.99
N ALA A 2 8.21 2.26 -13.32
CA ALA A 2 7.73 3.50 -13.91
C ALA A 2 8.16 4.68 -13.04
N ARG A 3 8.53 5.79 -13.68
CA ARG A 3 8.79 7.07 -13.04
C ARG A 3 7.94 8.14 -13.70
N ASP A 4 7.22 8.91 -12.90
CA ASP A 4 6.54 10.13 -13.33
C ASP A 4 6.58 11.13 -12.16
N ASP A 5 7.46 12.10 -12.23
CA ASP A 5 7.66 13.13 -11.20
C ASP A 5 6.95 14.46 -11.51
N ARG A 6 6.28 14.57 -12.67
CA ARG A 6 5.52 15.77 -13.05
C ARG A 6 4.47 16.19 -12.02
N PRO A 7 3.75 15.26 -11.34
CA PRO A 7 2.81 15.64 -10.27
C PRO A 7 3.48 16.30 -9.05
N TRP A 8 4.82 16.23 -8.96
CA TRP A 8 5.63 16.81 -7.88
C TRP A 8 6.59 17.91 -8.39
N VAL A 9 6.21 18.57 -9.51
CA VAL A 9 6.99 19.67 -10.11
C VAL A 9 8.29 19.18 -10.76
N GLY A 10 8.39 17.90 -11.08
CA GLY A 10 9.49 17.38 -11.90
C GLY A 10 9.30 17.76 -13.37
N ASP A 11 10.37 18.09 -14.02
CA ASP A 11 10.42 18.51 -15.44
C ASP A 11 10.82 17.38 -16.39
N LEU A 12 11.27 16.27 -15.86
CA LEU A 12 11.68 15.12 -16.67
C LEU A 12 10.46 14.37 -17.22
N PRO A 13 10.52 13.88 -18.47
CA PRO A 13 9.44 13.10 -19.05
C PRO A 13 9.22 11.79 -18.28
N PRO A 14 7.98 11.29 -18.23
CA PRO A 14 7.72 10.01 -17.60
C PRO A 14 8.47 8.90 -18.35
N ALA A 15 8.97 7.93 -17.60
CA ALA A 15 9.72 6.81 -18.13
C ALA A 15 9.19 5.48 -17.56
N VAL A 16 9.20 4.46 -18.41
CA VAL A 16 8.85 3.09 -18.03
C VAL A 16 9.94 2.14 -18.50
N ALA A 17 10.40 1.28 -17.61
CA ALA A 17 11.32 0.19 -17.91
C ALA A 17 10.64 -1.15 -17.62
N TYR A 18 10.70 -2.06 -18.59
CA TYR A 18 10.25 -3.44 -18.45
C TYR A 18 11.45 -4.36 -18.32
N VAL A 19 11.46 -5.17 -17.30
CA VAL A 19 12.50 -6.18 -17.08
C VAL A 19 11.81 -7.54 -17.06
N TYR A 20 12.21 -8.41 -17.99
CA TYR A 20 11.71 -9.78 -18.03
C TYR A 20 12.34 -10.61 -16.89
N SER A 21 11.58 -11.51 -16.34
CA SER A 21 12.00 -12.44 -15.31
C SER A 21 11.26 -13.76 -15.49
N GLU A 22 11.96 -14.87 -15.41
CA GLU A 22 11.39 -16.21 -15.56
C GLU A 22 10.45 -16.60 -14.40
N ASP A 23 10.67 -15.98 -13.24
CA ASP A 23 9.89 -16.21 -12.04
C ASP A 23 9.62 -14.89 -11.29
N ARG A 24 8.80 -14.98 -10.24
CA ARG A 24 8.47 -13.86 -9.36
C ARG A 24 9.15 -14.01 -7.98
N THR A 25 10.44 -14.28 -7.96
CA THR A 25 11.21 -14.32 -6.72
C THR A 25 11.71 -12.92 -6.30
N TYR A 26 12.01 -12.73 -5.01
CA TYR A 26 12.47 -11.43 -4.51
C TYR A 26 13.87 -11.05 -5.03
N ASP A 27 14.67 -12.04 -5.45
CA ASP A 27 16.02 -11.81 -5.97
C ASP A 27 16.02 -11.11 -7.34
N ARG A 28 14.89 -11.16 -8.06
CA ARG A 28 14.79 -10.56 -9.40
C ARG A 28 14.77 -9.03 -9.40
N PRO A 29 14.01 -8.34 -8.55
CA PRO A 29 14.06 -6.87 -8.50
C PRO A 29 15.30 -6.32 -7.77
N LYS A 30 16.00 -7.13 -6.98
CA LYS A 30 17.14 -6.68 -6.17
C LYS A 30 18.26 -6.03 -6.98
N PRO A 31 18.79 -6.62 -8.08
CA PRO A 31 19.84 -5.99 -8.87
C PRO A 31 19.40 -4.69 -9.55
N GLN A 32 18.12 -4.58 -9.97
CA GLN A 32 17.61 -3.38 -10.63
C GLN A 32 17.40 -2.21 -9.65
N LEU A 33 17.35 -2.50 -8.36
CA LEU A 33 17.11 -1.52 -7.29
C LEU A 33 18.33 -1.30 -6.39
N ALA A 34 19.47 -1.91 -6.72
CA ALA A 34 20.67 -1.88 -5.88
C ALA A 34 21.13 -0.44 -5.56
N ASP A 35 21.09 0.45 -6.56
CA ASP A 35 21.53 1.85 -6.44
C ASP A 35 20.34 2.82 -6.28
N PHE A 36 19.12 2.29 -6.09
CA PHE A 36 17.95 3.14 -5.97
C PHE A 36 17.81 3.68 -4.55
N ALA A 37 17.76 5.01 -4.45
CA ALA A 37 17.46 5.73 -3.22
C ALA A 37 16.16 6.52 -3.39
N GLY A 38 15.26 6.44 -2.40
CA GLY A 38 14.00 7.17 -2.43
C GLY A 38 12.78 6.33 -2.10
N VAL A 39 11.62 6.75 -2.60
CA VAL A 39 10.34 6.08 -2.34
C VAL A 39 9.98 5.19 -3.52
N LEU A 40 9.83 3.90 -3.28
CA LEU A 40 9.35 2.92 -4.25
C LEU A 40 7.90 2.55 -3.93
N GLN A 41 6.97 2.89 -4.84
CA GLN A 41 5.58 2.46 -4.72
C GLN A 41 5.41 1.03 -5.23
N VAL A 42 4.80 0.17 -4.42
CA VAL A 42 4.64 -1.27 -4.68
C VAL A 42 3.21 -1.74 -4.41
N ASP A 43 2.87 -2.90 -4.97
CA ASP A 43 1.56 -3.56 -4.81
C ASP A 43 1.36 -4.28 -3.47
N GLY A 44 2.38 -4.32 -2.62
CA GLY A 44 2.36 -5.05 -1.35
C GLY A 44 2.89 -6.48 -1.42
N TRP A 45 3.38 -6.92 -2.59
CA TRP A 45 4.03 -8.21 -2.69
C TRP A 45 5.19 -8.35 -1.69
N GLY A 46 5.21 -9.47 -0.96
CA GLY A 46 6.16 -9.71 0.14
C GLY A 46 7.64 -9.68 -0.26
N GLY A 47 7.94 -9.92 -1.54
CA GLY A 47 9.30 -9.83 -2.07
C GLY A 47 9.93 -8.45 -1.91
N PHE A 48 9.16 -7.38 -2.07
CA PHE A 48 9.68 -6.01 -1.89
C PHE A 48 10.02 -5.68 -0.43
N LYS A 49 9.33 -6.29 0.55
CA LYS A 49 9.63 -6.08 1.98
C LYS A 49 11.03 -6.53 2.36
N ARG A 50 11.57 -7.54 1.66
CA ARG A 50 12.93 -8.05 1.90
C ARG A 50 14.01 -7.08 1.42
N LEU A 51 13.70 -6.17 0.50
CA LEU A 51 14.64 -5.16 0.03
C LEU A 51 14.95 -4.09 1.08
N THR A 52 14.07 -3.90 2.07
CA THR A 52 14.21 -2.89 3.13
C THR A 52 14.71 -3.46 4.46
N GLY A 53 14.93 -4.77 4.57
CA GLY A 53 15.24 -5.46 5.83
C GLY A 53 16.72 -5.87 6.04
N GLY A 54 17.64 -5.52 5.13
CA GLY A 54 19.05 -5.89 5.20
C GLY A 54 19.95 -4.78 5.73
N LYS A 55 21.22 -5.12 6.01
CA LYS A 55 22.26 -4.15 6.38
C LYS A 55 22.51 -3.09 5.29
N ASP A 56 22.10 -3.39 4.05
CA ASP A 56 22.19 -2.51 2.88
C ASP A 56 20.86 -1.74 2.61
N ALA A 57 19.90 -1.78 3.53
CA ALA A 57 18.59 -1.16 3.42
C ALA A 57 18.61 0.38 3.54
N GLY A 58 19.67 1.04 3.06
CA GLY A 58 19.98 2.41 3.45
C GLY A 58 19.00 3.47 3.00
N ALA A 59 18.56 3.52 1.78
CA ALA A 59 17.87 4.69 1.23
C ALA A 59 16.49 4.39 0.62
N LEU A 60 16.03 3.14 0.66
CA LEU A 60 14.78 2.71 0.06
C LEU A 60 13.62 2.73 1.06
N THR A 61 12.60 3.54 0.78
CA THR A 61 11.32 3.54 1.51
C THR A 61 10.23 2.94 0.64
N LEU A 62 9.48 1.96 1.17
CA LEU A 62 8.34 1.41 0.46
C LEU A 62 7.06 2.21 0.73
N ALA A 63 6.37 2.59 -0.34
CA ALA A 63 5.01 3.09 -0.28
C ALA A 63 4.06 2.04 -0.88
N PHE A 64 3.04 1.63 -0.12
CA PHE A 64 2.08 0.63 -0.56
C PHE A 64 0.89 1.28 -1.29
N CYS A 65 0.37 0.58 -2.30
CA CYS A 65 -0.70 1.07 -3.14
C CYS A 65 -2.07 0.89 -2.48
N TRP A 66 -2.76 1.98 -2.21
CA TRP A 66 -4.13 1.97 -1.68
C TRP A 66 -5.13 1.26 -2.61
N SER A 67 -4.92 1.34 -3.92
CA SER A 67 -5.78 0.66 -4.90
C SER A 67 -5.70 -0.86 -4.76
N HIS A 68 -4.51 -1.41 -4.51
CA HIS A 68 -4.33 -2.84 -4.25
C HIS A 68 -4.95 -3.27 -2.92
N ALA A 69 -4.73 -2.48 -1.87
CA ALA A 69 -5.38 -2.74 -0.57
C ALA A 69 -6.91 -2.73 -0.71
N ARG A 70 -7.47 -1.70 -1.37
CA ARG A 70 -8.91 -1.59 -1.61
C ARG A 70 -9.46 -2.78 -2.40
N ARG A 71 -8.73 -3.24 -3.43
CA ARG A 71 -9.14 -4.39 -4.24
C ARG A 71 -9.32 -5.65 -3.38
N GLY A 72 -8.37 -5.97 -2.50
CA GLY A 72 -8.49 -7.11 -1.61
C GLY A 72 -9.74 -7.05 -0.71
N PHE A 73 -10.04 -5.90 -0.13
CA PHE A 73 -11.28 -5.72 0.65
C PHE A 73 -12.53 -5.79 -0.21
N HIS A 74 -12.48 -5.30 -1.46
CA HIS A 74 -13.60 -5.38 -2.38
C HIS A 74 -13.91 -6.84 -2.77
N GLU A 75 -12.91 -7.66 -3.04
CA GLU A 75 -13.07 -9.09 -3.30
C GLU A 75 -13.70 -9.82 -2.11
N ILE A 76 -13.24 -9.54 -0.88
CA ILE A 76 -13.84 -10.08 0.34
C ILE A 76 -15.30 -9.63 0.46
N TYR A 77 -15.59 -8.35 0.24
CA TYR A 77 -16.95 -7.83 0.33
C TYR A 77 -17.88 -8.47 -0.70
N GLN A 78 -17.43 -8.63 -1.95
CA GLN A 78 -18.21 -9.30 -2.98
C GLN A 78 -18.51 -10.77 -2.63
N ALA A 79 -17.54 -11.48 -2.07
CA ALA A 79 -17.70 -12.89 -1.72
C ALA A 79 -18.54 -13.14 -0.47
N THR A 80 -18.48 -12.25 0.53
CA THR A 80 -18.99 -12.52 1.88
C THR A 80 -19.97 -11.48 2.42
N GLN A 81 -20.13 -10.34 1.73
CA GLN A 81 -20.89 -9.17 2.21
C GLN A 81 -20.43 -8.70 3.61
N SER A 82 -19.15 -8.88 3.92
CA SER A 82 -18.57 -8.53 5.22
C SER A 82 -18.76 -7.04 5.54
N PRO A 83 -19.41 -6.67 6.65
CA PRO A 83 -19.55 -5.27 7.07
C PRO A 83 -18.19 -4.61 7.32
N ILE A 84 -17.20 -5.36 7.81
CA ILE A 84 -15.83 -4.86 8.04
C ILE A 84 -15.19 -4.48 6.71
N ALA A 85 -15.30 -5.33 5.69
CA ALA A 85 -14.75 -5.04 4.38
C ALA A 85 -15.45 -3.81 3.74
N GLY A 86 -16.77 -3.70 3.87
CA GLY A 86 -17.53 -2.53 3.43
C GLY A 86 -17.06 -1.23 4.10
N GLU A 87 -16.88 -1.26 5.41
CA GLU A 87 -16.38 -0.12 6.19
C GLU A 87 -14.97 0.30 5.74
N VAL A 88 -14.05 -0.65 5.55
CA VAL A 88 -12.69 -0.34 5.06
C VAL A 88 -12.72 0.30 3.68
N ILE A 89 -13.55 -0.22 2.76
CA ILE A 89 -13.72 0.36 1.42
C ILE A 89 -14.20 1.81 1.52
N GLY A 90 -15.19 2.09 2.38
CA GLY A 90 -15.69 3.45 2.63
C GLY A 90 -14.63 4.40 3.18
N ARG A 91 -13.83 3.94 4.14
CA ARG A 91 -12.72 4.73 4.71
C ARG A 91 -11.64 5.04 3.67
N ILE A 92 -11.30 4.09 2.81
CA ILE A 92 -10.34 4.32 1.71
C ILE A 92 -10.96 5.30 0.68
N ALA A 93 -12.25 5.21 0.38
CA ALA A 93 -12.92 6.14 -0.52
C ALA A 93 -12.84 7.59 -0.02
N ALA A 94 -12.95 7.81 1.29
CA ALA A 94 -12.79 9.14 1.89
C ALA A 94 -11.37 9.71 1.70
N LEU A 95 -10.32 8.86 1.66
CA LEU A 95 -8.97 9.31 1.31
C LEU A 95 -8.87 9.74 -0.14
N TYR A 96 -9.50 9.02 -1.07
CA TYR A 96 -9.53 9.40 -2.49
C TYR A 96 -10.27 10.72 -2.72
N GLN A 97 -11.36 10.99 -2.00
CA GLN A 97 -12.06 12.27 -2.08
C GLN A 97 -11.16 13.46 -1.70
N ILE A 98 -10.32 13.29 -0.68
CA ILE A 98 -9.33 14.31 -0.30
C ILE A 98 -8.30 14.50 -1.42
N GLU A 99 -7.77 13.41 -1.98
CA GLU A 99 -6.79 13.49 -3.08
C GLU A 99 -7.39 14.15 -4.33
N ASP A 100 -8.64 13.87 -4.65
CA ASP A 100 -9.33 14.50 -5.78
C ASP A 100 -9.49 16.03 -5.56
N ALA A 101 -9.78 16.46 -4.34
CA ALA A 101 -9.93 17.89 -4.00
C ALA A 101 -8.61 18.68 -4.07
N ILE A 102 -7.47 18.00 -3.93
CA ILE A 102 -6.13 18.61 -3.97
C ILE A 102 -5.34 18.30 -5.24
N ARG A 103 -5.97 17.65 -6.19
CA ARG A 103 -5.35 17.32 -7.48
C ARG A 103 -4.89 18.59 -8.19
N GLY A 104 -3.64 18.59 -8.66
CA GLY A 104 -3.06 19.75 -9.37
C GLY A 104 -2.65 20.92 -8.47
N ARG A 105 -2.85 20.85 -7.15
CA ARG A 105 -2.34 21.89 -6.22
C ARG A 105 -0.83 21.74 -6.01
N PRO A 106 -0.15 22.83 -5.61
CA PRO A 106 1.25 22.79 -5.25
C PRO A 106 1.60 21.72 -4.21
N PRO A 107 2.81 21.16 -4.20
CA PRO A 107 3.21 20.08 -3.30
C PRO A 107 3.05 20.40 -1.82
N ASP A 108 3.40 21.61 -1.39
CA ASP A 108 3.29 22.11 -0.02
C ASP A 108 1.84 22.17 0.46
N GLU A 109 0.92 22.68 -0.37
CA GLU A 109 -0.51 22.65 -0.07
C GLU A 109 -1.04 21.21 0.05
N ARG A 110 -0.62 20.32 -0.85
CA ARG A 110 -1.01 18.90 -0.81
C ARG A 110 -0.51 18.24 0.47
N VAL A 111 0.73 18.52 0.88
CA VAL A 111 1.28 18.01 2.13
C VAL A 111 0.48 18.53 3.31
N ALA A 112 0.19 19.82 3.38
CA ALA A 112 -0.58 20.43 4.46
C ALA A 112 -1.98 19.79 4.61
N VAL A 113 -2.70 19.62 3.51
CA VAL A 113 -4.03 18.97 3.52
C VAL A 113 -3.93 17.50 3.93
N ARG A 114 -2.95 16.74 3.41
CA ARG A 114 -2.76 15.34 3.79
C ARG A 114 -2.46 15.18 5.28
N GLN A 115 -1.63 16.05 5.85
CA GLN A 115 -1.35 16.01 7.29
C GLN A 115 -2.58 16.33 8.13
N ARG A 116 -3.38 17.32 7.71
CA ARG A 116 -4.58 17.74 8.43
C ARG A 116 -5.74 16.74 8.29
N ASP A 117 -6.01 16.27 7.07
CA ASP A 117 -7.27 15.58 6.73
C ASP A 117 -7.08 14.07 6.47
N SER A 118 -6.00 13.66 5.79
CA SER A 118 -5.78 12.26 5.44
C SER A 118 -5.12 11.48 6.58
N ARG A 119 -4.13 12.07 7.24
CA ARG A 119 -3.39 11.38 8.31
C ARG A 119 -4.29 10.88 9.44
N PRO A 120 -5.21 11.67 10.02
CA PRO A 120 -6.10 11.17 11.07
C PRO A 120 -6.99 10.01 10.59
N LYS A 121 -7.42 10.03 9.32
CA LYS A 121 -8.23 8.95 8.73
C LYS A 121 -7.42 7.66 8.56
N VAL A 122 -6.15 7.77 8.18
CA VAL A 122 -5.24 6.62 8.07
C VAL A 122 -4.97 6.02 9.45
N GLU A 123 -4.72 6.84 10.46
CA GLU A 123 -4.52 6.42 11.84
C GLU A 123 -5.77 5.72 12.41
N ALA A 124 -6.96 6.29 12.15
CA ALA A 124 -8.22 5.68 12.55
C ALA A 124 -8.52 4.37 11.80
N LEU A 125 -8.14 4.26 10.52
CA LEU A 125 -8.25 3.01 9.77
C LEU A 125 -7.30 1.95 10.32
N LYS A 126 -6.08 2.33 10.65
CA LYS A 126 -5.10 1.43 11.27
C LYS A 126 -5.63 0.89 12.60
N ALA A 127 -6.10 1.76 13.49
CA ALA A 127 -6.69 1.36 14.77
C ALA A 127 -7.93 0.45 14.60
N TYR A 128 -8.73 0.68 13.56
CA TYR A 128 -9.88 -0.15 13.25
C TYR A 128 -9.48 -1.58 12.80
N LEU A 129 -8.36 -1.71 12.10
CA LEU A 129 -7.85 -2.99 11.59
C LEU A 129 -6.98 -3.74 12.59
N GLU A 130 -6.42 -3.06 13.58
CA GLU A 130 -5.64 -3.71 14.63
C GLU A 130 -6.59 -4.59 15.48
N PRO A 131 -6.27 -5.89 15.66
CA PRO A 131 -7.08 -6.74 16.52
C PRO A 131 -7.08 -6.15 17.91
N SER A 132 -8.28 -5.90 18.45
CA SER A 132 -8.44 -5.48 19.83
C SER A 132 -7.73 -6.51 20.71
N SER A 133 -6.68 -6.10 21.41
CA SER A 133 -5.92 -6.97 22.32
C SER A 133 -6.72 -7.42 23.56
N ALA A 134 -7.98 -6.99 23.64
CA ALA A 134 -8.95 -7.42 24.63
C ALA A 134 -9.90 -8.47 24.03
N GLY A 135 -9.54 -9.73 24.20
CA GLY A 135 -10.39 -10.90 24.31
C GLY A 135 -11.55 -11.09 23.33
N SER A 136 -11.36 -11.93 22.31
CA SER A 136 -12.45 -12.79 21.86
C SER A 136 -11.92 -14.18 21.47
N PRO A 137 -12.33 -15.25 22.17
CA PRO A 137 -11.91 -16.64 21.89
C PRO A 137 -12.55 -17.25 20.64
N ALA A 138 -13.42 -16.52 19.95
CA ALA A 138 -14.23 -17.08 18.84
C ALA A 138 -13.53 -17.11 17.45
N SER A 139 -12.47 -16.33 17.25
CA SER A 139 -11.83 -16.21 15.93
C SER A 139 -10.75 -17.27 15.64
N ARG A 140 -10.32 -18.06 16.64
CA ARG A 140 -9.24 -19.06 16.46
C ARG A 140 -9.70 -20.40 15.89
N ARG A 141 -11.01 -20.61 15.67
CA ARG A 141 -11.54 -21.91 15.25
C ARG A 141 -11.73 -22.11 13.75
N SER A 142 -11.70 -21.06 12.93
CA SER A 142 -11.96 -21.20 11.49
C SER A 142 -10.71 -21.40 10.62
N LEU A 143 -9.51 -21.13 11.13
CA LEU A 143 -8.26 -21.27 10.36
C LEU A 143 -7.57 -22.65 10.46
N ARG A 144 -8.14 -23.62 11.22
CA ARG A 144 -7.54 -24.94 11.39
C ARG A 144 -8.28 -26.09 10.69
N ARG A 145 -9.15 -25.81 9.70
CA ARG A 145 -9.91 -26.88 9.01
C ARG A 145 -9.62 -26.99 7.50
N SER A 146 -8.44 -26.65 7.05
CA SER A 146 -8.03 -26.93 5.65
C SER A 146 -6.61 -27.45 5.58
N ALA A 147 -6.25 -28.38 6.45
CA ALA A 147 -5.02 -29.17 6.30
C ALA A 147 -5.30 -30.58 6.82
N MET A 148 -5.80 -31.45 5.95
CA MET A 148 -5.61 -32.92 5.96
C MET A 148 -6.47 -33.57 4.88
N PRO A 149 -6.07 -34.72 4.39
CA PRO A 149 -4.87 -35.07 3.61
C PRO A 149 -5.18 -35.15 2.12
#